data_79a463cd8d7de44a5c2c112db142a070
#
_entry.id   79a463cd8d7de44a5c2c112db142a070
#
_cell.length_a   1.000
_cell.length_b   1.000
_cell.length_c   1.000
_cell.angle_alpha   90.00
_cell.angle_beta   90.00
_cell.angle_gamma   90.00
#
_symmetry.space_group_name_H-M   'P 1'
#
loop_
_entity.id
_entity.type
_entity.pdbx_description
1 polymer ?
#
loop_
_entity_poly.entity_id
_entity_poly.type
_entity_poly.pdbx_seq_one_letter_code
_entity_poly.pdbx_strand_id
1 'polypeptide(L)'
;MIKESKAYKYAIWCINNEDNKVGRYVKKQAMHWIDIVDGLDDEAYIDESDFDLICTILELMVHPDTRLSMYDSLEDYQWFFIIAVLCTRYRENNSRYYETGLLEISRKNFKTFTAGIIFIICLIIEPEFSRFFSVAPNYKLSCELKLAVGKIIKCSPALKKKFKINNDIIKCNITESEYTPLAYSNDSLDGKLAAVFNIDEAGLLPDYPLEAMRSSQITLKDKLGIVISTQYPNDNNVMLTEIDIAKKTLDGMTDDRRYFALLYEPDEEIRVNWRTDDNVIYQSNPVSINNNDIFKSIIKKRTMAIEYESKRENYLCKHNNIQYKSQGTEGYINSEQIKACKSDEEIDWTGRDVYLGIDLASSDDNTAVSMVSYDYYNDKILAKSWAFIPTERVSEKSTKEKVNYNNEIELGNCFDCGEDTISYNFVRDFIMSIEDKYGVNIVSIGYDLRDMNSTREDLKEYYDLVEVRQHSSVLHSPIKWLKEYILNKKFVYNENKLLEINFTNCVQTEDTNLNKYLNKKKSNGKIDMVMSMVNALYLLQQVVVIGEEESWAVQTC
;
A
#
# COMPACT_ATOMS: atom_id res chain seq x y z
N MET A 1 35.00 23.17 4.06
CA MET A 1 33.91 23.78 3.27
C MET A 1 32.57 23.10 3.51
N ILE A 2 32.45 21.78 3.52
CA ILE A 2 31.16 21.09 3.83
C ILE A 2 30.58 21.49 5.20
N LYS A 3 31.42 21.69 6.23
CA LYS A 3 31.00 22.09 7.59
C LYS A 3 30.38 23.50 7.68
N GLU A 4 30.56 24.33 6.66
CA GLU A 4 29.91 25.66 6.57
C GLU A 4 28.62 25.63 5.76
N SER A 5 28.30 24.51 5.11
CA SER A 5 27.14 24.33 4.24
C SER A 5 25.83 24.40 5.01
N LYS A 6 24.74 24.71 4.29
CA LYS A 6 23.37 24.64 4.82
C LYS A 6 23.01 23.22 5.23
N ALA A 7 23.50 22.20 4.50
CA ALA A 7 23.27 20.78 4.82
C ALA A 7 23.85 20.40 6.19
N TYR A 8 25.12 20.77 6.45
CA TYR A 8 25.78 20.50 7.74
C TYR A 8 25.09 21.25 8.88
N LYS A 9 24.83 22.54 8.69
CA LYS A 9 24.13 23.37 9.70
C LYS A 9 22.77 22.81 10.05
N TYR A 10 22.02 22.34 9.05
CA TYR A 10 20.70 21.72 9.29
C TYR A 10 20.83 20.39 10.06
N ALA A 11 21.79 19.52 9.69
CA ALA A 11 22.02 18.28 10.41
C ALA A 11 22.38 18.53 11.88
N ILE A 12 23.28 19.47 12.16
CA ILE A 12 23.63 19.88 13.52
C ILE A 12 22.43 20.47 14.26
N TRP A 13 21.63 21.29 13.59
CA TRP A 13 20.40 21.82 14.18
C TRP A 13 19.39 20.70 14.51
N CYS A 14 19.24 19.71 13.65
CA CYS A 14 18.38 18.55 13.92
C CYS A 14 18.81 17.81 15.19
N ILE A 15 20.12 17.55 15.34
CA ILE A 15 20.69 16.83 16.48
C ILE A 15 20.44 17.61 17.79
N ASN A 16 20.69 18.91 17.76
CA ASN A 16 20.62 19.78 18.94
C ASN A 16 19.22 20.35 19.21
N ASN A 17 18.20 19.94 18.44
CA ASN A 17 16.86 20.46 18.64
C ASN A 17 16.23 19.92 19.93
N GLU A 18 16.07 20.78 20.93
CA GLU A 18 15.46 20.50 22.23
C GLU A 18 13.94 20.76 22.25
N ASP A 19 13.43 21.56 21.29
CA ASP A 19 12.03 21.97 21.22
C ASP A 19 11.08 20.85 20.70
N ASN A 20 11.58 19.63 20.51
CA ASN A 20 10.86 18.47 20.01
C ASN A 20 10.20 18.68 18.61
N LYS A 21 10.78 19.58 17.77
CA LYS A 21 10.31 19.85 16.42
C LYS A 21 10.85 18.87 15.37
N VAL A 22 11.84 18.07 15.76
CA VAL A 22 12.52 17.10 14.87
C VAL A 22 12.32 15.69 15.40
N GLY A 23 11.75 14.81 14.57
CA GLY A 23 11.52 13.42 14.93
C GLY A 23 12.81 12.63 15.14
N ARG A 24 12.75 11.58 15.95
CA ARG A 24 13.94 10.83 16.39
C ARG A 24 14.72 10.19 15.24
N TYR A 25 14.05 9.74 14.16
CA TYR A 25 14.73 9.11 13.03
C TYR A 25 15.46 10.12 12.14
N VAL A 26 14.94 11.34 12.01
CA VAL A 26 15.68 12.44 11.37
C VAL A 26 16.94 12.79 12.17
N LYS A 27 16.84 12.84 13.51
CA LYS A 27 18.01 13.06 14.39
C LYS A 27 19.05 11.95 14.22
N LYS A 28 18.63 10.68 14.22
CA LYS A 28 19.55 9.54 14.04
C LYS A 28 20.25 9.57 12.68
N GLN A 29 19.50 9.84 11.61
CA GLN A 29 20.11 9.98 10.28
C GLN A 29 21.10 11.15 10.23
N ALA A 30 20.76 12.27 10.87
CA ALA A 30 21.68 13.40 10.97
C ALA A 30 22.96 13.05 11.73
N MET A 31 22.87 12.32 12.84
CA MET A 31 24.03 11.84 13.61
C MET A 31 24.93 10.95 12.75
N HIS A 32 24.38 9.94 12.09
CA HIS A 32 25.16 9.05 11.20
C HIS A 32 25.89 9.82 10.10
N TRP A 33 25.22 10.81 9.48
CA TRP A 33 25.85 11.59 8.42
C TRP A 33 26.92 12.54 8.96
N ILE A 34 26.72 13.13 10.14
CA ILE A 34 27.74 13.98 10.79
C ILE A 34 28.99 13.16 11.14
N ASP A 35 28.84 11.91 11.61
CA ASP A 35 29.97 11.02 11.86
C ASP A 35 30.82 10.81 10.59
N ILE A 36 30.17 10.67 9.42
CA ILE A 36 30.88 10.59 8.12
C ILE A 36 31.59 11.91 7.80
N VAL A 37 30.91 13.06 7.97
CA VAL A 37 31.50 14.39 7.71
C VAL A 37 32.67 14.68 8.63
N ASP A 38 32.62 14.23 9.87
CA ASP A 38 33.64 14.42 10.88
C ASP A 38 34.79 13.40 10.76
N GLY A 39 34.67 12.42 9.85
CA GLY A 39 35.69 11.40 9.60
C GLY A 39 35.72 10.30 10.64
N LEU A 40 34.65 10.11 11.38
CA LEU A 40 34.48 9.06 12.39
C LEU A 40 34.03 7.73 11.78
N ASP A 41 33.56 7.75 10.54
CA ASP A 41 33.16 6.56 9.79
C ASP A 41 34.36 6.03 8.95
N ASP A 42 34.63 4.73 9.08
CA ASP A 42 35.80 4.11 8.41
C ASP A 42 35.48 3.76 6.94
N GLU A 43 34.21 3.61 6.55
CA GLU A 43 33.81 3.16 5.23
C GLU A 43 33.49 4.31 4.26
N ALA A 44 32.96 5.42 4.79
CA ALA A 44 32.44 6.51 4.00
C ALA A 44 33.20 7.83 4.21
N TYR A 45 33.04 8.73 3.25
CA TYR A 45 33.55 10.11 3.34
C TYR A 45 32.70 11.03 2.46
N ILE A 46 32.84 12.35 2.65
CA ILE A 46 32.23 13.34 1.77
C ILE A 46 33.25 13.76 0.71
N ASP A 47 32.84 13.62 -0.56
CA ASP A 47 33.64 14.13 -1.68
C ASP A 47 33.44 15.64 -1.85
N GLU A 48 34.47 16.44 -1.50
CA GLU A 48 34.36 17.90 -1.59
C GLU A 48 34.33 18.39 -3.03
N SER A 49 34.88 17.63 -4.00
CA SER A 49 34.79 18.00 -5.42
C SER A 49 33.38 17.84 -5.97
N ASP A 50 32.70 16.76 -5.59
CA ASP A 50 31.27 16.57 -5.89
C ASP A 50 30.42 17.67 -5.24
N PHE A 51 30.75 18.02 -3.98
CA PHE A 51 30.05 19.09 -3.27
C PHE A 51 30.17 20.44 -3.99
N ASP A 52 31.39 20.84 -4.38
CA ASP A 52 31.62 22.11 -5.08
C ASP A 52 30.95 22.14 -6.47
N LEU A 53 30.99 21.00 -7.18
CA LEU A 53 30.31 20.86 -8.47
C LEU A 53 28.79 21.00 -8.32
N ILE A 54 28.18 20.32 -7.32
CA ILE A 54 26.75 20.38 -7.06
C ILE A 54 26.33 21.80 -6.64
N CYS A 55 27.09 22.48 -5.80
CA CYS A 55 26.86 23.87 -5.45
C CYS A 55 26.83 24.76 -6.69
N THR A 56 27.83 24.60 -7.59
CA THR A 56 27.87 25.34 -8.86
C THR A 56 26.65 25.06 -9.73
N ILE A 57 26.23 23.81 -9.85
CA ILE A 57 25.02 23.45 -10.62
C ILE A 57 23.78 24.10 -10.00
N LEU A 58 23.64 24.09 -8.66
CA LEU A 58 22.53 24.72 -7.95
C LEU A 58 22.49 26.25 -8.12
N GLU A 59 23.66 26.92 -8.21
CA GLU A 59 23.76 28.36 -8.53
C GLU A 59 23.27 28.66 -9.94
N LEU A 60 23.53 27.77 -10.90
CA LEU A 60 23.10 27.89 -12.30
C LEU A 60 21.62 27.57 -12.51
N MET A 61 20.99 26.85 -11.60
CA MET A 61 19.56 26.58 -11.62
C MET A 61 18.76 27.77 -11.07
N VAL A 62 17.64 28.10 -11.72
CA VAL A 62 16.72 29.15 -11.26
C VAL A 62 15.43 28.51 -10.73
N HIS A 63 15.05 28.89 -9.53
CA HIS A 63 13.79 28.46 -8.93
C HIS A 63 12.60 29.07 -9.68
N PRO A 64 11.61 28.27 -10.14
CA PRO A 64 10.52 28.76 -11.00
C PRO A 64 9.66 29.86 -10.38
N ASP A 65 9.44 29.81 -9.06
CA ASP A 65 8.54 30.76 -8.39
C ASP A 65 9.28 31.96 -7.82
N THR A 66 10.40 31.78 -7.11
CA THR A 66 11.17 32.88 -6.49
C THR A 66 12.02 33.64 -7.49
N ARG A 67 12.40 33.02 -8.62
CA ARG A 67 13.31 33.54 -9.63
C ARG A 67 14.75 33.77 -9.13
N LEU A 68 15.06 33.34 -7.93
CA LEU A 68 16.42 33.32 -7.38
C LEU A 68 17.14 32.04 -7.81
N SER A 69 18.45 31.95 -7.48
CA SER A 69 19.19 30.71 -7.67
C SER A 69 18.56 29.57 -6.84
N MET A 70 18.72 28.32 -7.30
CA MET A 70 18.28 27.17 -6.51
C MET A 70 19.10 27.09 -5.23
N TYR A 71 20.38 27.46 -5.27
CA TYR A 71 21.27 27.54 -4.13
C TYR A 71 20.70 28.40 -2.99
N ASP A 72 20.06 29.52 -3.30
CA ASP A 72 19.45 30.41 -2.29
C ASP A 72 18.04 30.00 -1.88
N SER A 73 17.31 29.31 -2.76
CA SER A 73 15.87 29.08 -2.63
C SER A 73 15.51 27.74 -2.00
N LEU A 74 16.46 26.80 -1.87
CA LEU A 74 16.20 25.50 -1.27
C LEU A 74 15.94 25.61 0.23
N GLU A 75 14.97 24.83 0.71
CA GLU A 75 14.78 24.58 2.13
C GLU A 75 15.94 23.79 2.72
N ASP A 76 16.22 23.96 4.00
CA ASP A 76 17.40 23.36 4.65
C ASP A 76 17.39 21.83 4.60
N TYR A 77 16.22 21.19 4.72
CA TYR A 77 16.12 19.72 4.60
C TYR A 77 16.41 19.23 3.18
N GLN A 78 16.09 20.03 2.14
CA GLN A 78 16.42 19.70 0.75
C GLN A 78 17.93 19.73 0.53
N TRP A 79 18.61 20.73 1.08
CA TRP A 79 20.06 20.79 1.11
C TRP A 79 20.65 19.54 1.73
N PHE A 80 20.15 19.16 2.90
CA PHE A 80 20.65 17.98 3.62
C PHE A 80 20.45 16.71 2.78
N PHE A 81 19.24 16.50 2.26
CA PHE A 81 18.93 15.32 1.45
C PHE A 81 19.78 15.23 0.18
N ILE A 82 19.88 16.33 -0.59
CA ILE A 82 20.63 16.37 -1.86
C ILE A 82 22.13 16.11 -1.61
N ILE A 83 22.74 16.82 -0.68
CA ILE A 83 24.17 16.71 -0.42
C ILE A 83 24.53 15.35 0.18
N ALA A 84 23.77 14.86 1.13
CA ALA A 84 24.04 13.55 1.72
C ALA A 84 23.99 12.44 0.66
N VAL A 85 22.95 12.41 -0.16
CA VAL A 85 22.75 11.35 -1.16
C VAL A 85 23.77 11.43 -2.31
N LEU A 86 24.17 12.63 -2.71
CA LEU A 86 25.02 12.78 -3.89
C LEU A 86 26.53 12.90 -3.60
N CYS A 87 26.92 13.40 -2.41
CA CYS A 87 28.33 13.66 -2.10
C CYS A 87 28.97 12.62 -1.18
N THR A 88 28.20 11.66 -0.62
CA THR A 88 28.76 10.61 0.24
C THR A 88 29.27 9.46 -0.59
N ARG A 89 30.55 9.10 -0.40
CA ARG A 89 31.27 8.10 -1.20
C ARG A 89 31.91 7.02 -0.32
N TYR A 90 32.04 5.80 -0.87
CA TYR A 90 32.86 4.76 -0.27
C TYR A 90 34.36 5.08 -0.38
N ARG A 91 35.09 4.90 0.70
CA ARG A 91 36.55 5.09 0.72
C ARG A 91 37.28 4.08 -0.16
N GLU A 92 36.78 2.84 -0.22
CA GLU A 92 37.45 1.75 -0.92
C GLU A 92 37.49 1.96 -2.44
N ASN A 93 36.41 2.43 -3.05
CA ASN A 93 36.28 2.42 -4.51
C ASN A 93 35.70 3.71 -5.09
N ASN A 94 35.45 4.71 -4.26
CA ASN A 94 34.85 6.00 -4.62
C ASN A 94 33.47 5.90 -5.31
N SER A 95 32.75 4.79 -5.11
CA SER A 95 31.35 4.70 -5.55
C SER A 95 30.43 5.42 -4.58
N ARG A 96 29.20 5.68 -5.03
CA ARG A 96 28.15 6.28 -4.18
C ARG A 96 27.89 5.40 -2.96
N TYR A 97 27.91 6.01 -1.76
CA TYR A 97 27.67 5.29 -0.52
C TYR A 97 26.20 4.97 -0.32
N TYR A 98 25.31 5.96 -0.48
CA TYR A 98 23.88 5.76 -0.37
C TYR A 98 23.27 5.33 -1.71
N GLU A 99 22.87 4.06 -1.82
CA GLU A 99 22.20 3.52 -3.01
C GLU A 99 20.70 3.87 -3.02
N THR A 100 20.10 4.14 -1.85
CA THR A 100 18.71 4.54 -1.71
C THR A 100 18.59 5.83 -0.91
N GLY A 101 17.92 6.82 -1.48
CA GLY A 101 17.45 8.02 -0.79
C GLY A 101 15.95 7.91 -0.52
N LEU A 102 15.55 7.69 0.74
CA LEU A 102 14.16 7.59 1.17
C LEU A 102 13.70 8.91 1.79
N LEU A 103 12.63 9.49 1.24
CA LEU A 103 12.03 10.71 1.78
C LEU A 103 10.56 10.50 2.08
N GLU A 104 10.25 10.21 3.33
CA GLU A 104 8.91 10.29 3.88
C GLU A 104 8.64 11.71 4.34
N ILE A 105 7.74 12.40 3.67
CA ILE A 105 7.43 13.80 3.99
C ILE A 105 5.99 14.15 3.62
N SER A 106 5.32 14.92 4.45
CA SER A 106 3.93 15.32 4.24
C SER A 106 3.70 16.14 2.97
N ARG A 107 2.46 16.18 2.49
CA ARG A 107 2.10 16.95 1.29
C ARG A 107 2.48 18.44 1.41
N LYS A 108 2.90 19.02 0.27
CA LYS A 108 3.29 20.44 0.13
C LYS A 108 4.64 20.80 0.78
N ASN A 109 5.46 19.78 1.04
CA ASN A 109 6.85 19.96 1.42
C ASN A 109 7.82 19.67 0.24
N PHE A 110 7.42 19.90 -1.00
CA PHE A 110 8.25 19.91 -2.22
C PHE A 110 8.96 18.60 -2.59
N LYS A 111 8.48 17.40 -2.16
CA LYS A 111 9.16 16.12 -2.38
C LYS A 111 9.50 15.84 -3.86
N THR A 112 8.51 15.93 -4.77
CA THR A 112 8.69 15.71 -6.21
C THR A 112 9.61 16.76 -6.84
N PHE A 113 9.59 18.00 -6.33
CA PHE A 113 10.49 19.07 -6.77
C PHE A 113 11.94 18.77 -6.37
N THR A 114 12.17 18.27 -5.14
CA THR A 114 13.49 17.83 -4.66
C THR A 114 14.05 16.71 -5.53
N ALA A 115 13.24 15.68 -5.83
CA ALA A 115 13.62 14.62 -6.75
C ALA A 115 13.97 15.15 -8.15
N GLY A 116 13.23 16.17 -8.63
CA GLY A 116 13.50 16.84 -9.91
C GLY A 116 14.86 17.55 -9.95
N ILE A 117 15.27 18.18 -8.86
CA ILE A 117 16.60 18.79 -8.73
C ILE A 117 17.70 17.73 -8.79
N ILE A 118 17.55 16.64 -8.03
CA ILE A 118 18.49 15.50 -8.06
C ILE A 118 18.61 14.95 -9.48
N PHE A 119 17.48 14.78 -10.20
CA PHE A 119 17.50 14.30 -11.59
C PHE A 119 18.26 15.23 -12.53
N ILE A 120 18.10 16.55 -12.40
CA ILE A 120 18.86 17.50 -13.24
C ILE A 120 20.36 17.41 -12.93
N ILE A 121 20.73 17.37 -11.65
CA ILE A 121 22.13 17.24 -11.24
C ILE A 121 22.71 15.94 -11.83
N CYS A 122 22.06 14.80 -11.58
CA CYS A 122 22.53 13.51 -12.07
C CYS A 122 22.58 13.42 -13.60
N LEU A 123 21.60 14.00 -14.33
CA LEU A 123 21.65 14.06 -15.79
C LEU A 123 22.89 14.81 -16.33
N ILE A 124 23.49 15.69 -15.52
CA ILE A 124 24.69 16.44 -15.89
C ILE A 124 25.98 15.70 -15.50
N ILE A 125 25.98 14.99 -14.36
CA ILE A 125 27.19 14.41 -13.76
C ILE A 125 27.38 12.91 -14.00
N GLU A 126 26.28 12.15 -14.25
CA GLU A 126 26.38 10.72 -14.51
C GLU A 126 27.08 10.42 -15.84
N PRO A 127 27.63 9.21 -16.02
CA PRO A 127 28.28 8.80 -17.27
C PRO A 127 27.42 9.04 -18.50
N GLU A 128 28.07 9.24 -19.66
CA GLU A 128 27.38 9.41 -20.94
C GLU A 128 26.43 8.23 -21.22
N PHE A 129 25.29 8.54 -21.89
CA PHE A 129 24.24 7.60 -22.27
C PHE A 129 23.48 6.96 -21.12
N SER A 130 23.56 7.53 -19.92
CA SER A 130 22.81 7.06 -18.75
C SER A 130 21.29 7.23 -18.94
N ARG A 131 20.52 6.27 -18.43
CA ARG A 131 19.07 6.27 -18.51
C ARG A 131 18.44 6.47 -17.14
N PHE A 132 17.46 7.37 -17.08
CA PHE A 132 16.77 7.76 -15.85
C PHE A 132 15.29 7.45 -15.98
N PHE A 133 14.68 6.95 -14.91
CA PHE A 133 13.27 6.60 -14.91
C PHE A 133 12.57 7.13 -13.67
N SER A 134 11.34 7.60 -13.83
CA SER A 134 10.43 7.76 -12.71
C SER A 134 9.26 6.80 -12.86
N VAL A 135 8.81 6.21 -11.75
CA VAL A 135 7.67 5.30 -11.69
C VAL A 135 6.67 5.85 -10.67
N ALA A 136 5.39 5.84 -11.04
CA ALA A 136 4.29 6.25 -10.17
C ALA A 136 3.06 5.37 -10.47
N PRO A 137 2.01 5.39 -9.63
CA PRO A 137 0.80 4.58 -9.80
C PRO A 137 0.14 4.67 -11.18
N ASN A 138 0.30 5.80 -11.86
CA ASN A 138 -0.14 5.96 -13.24
C ASN A 138 0.79 6.94 -13.99
N TYR A 139 0.72 6.91 -15.32
CA TYR A 139 1.58 7.73 -16.18
C TYR A 139 1.46 9.24 -15.91
N LYS A 140 0.25 9.73 -15.62
CA LYS A 140 0.03 11.16 -15.34
C LYS A 140 0.78 11.60 -14.09
N LEU A 141 0.77 10.80 -13.03
CA LEU A 141 1.53 11.08 -11.80
C LEU A 141 3.05 10.97 -12.05
N SER A 142 3.51 10.00 -12.83
CA SER A 142 4.92 9.91 -13.19
C SER A 142 5.40 11.13 -13.98
N CYS A 143 4.53 11.74 -14.79
CA CYS A 143 4.83 12.96 -15.52
C CYS A 143 4.97 14.21 -14.62
N GLU A 144 4.51 14.20 -13.37
CA GLU A 144 4.66 15.36 -12.46
C GLU A 144 6.15 15.67 -12.19
N LEU A 145 6.99 14.64 -12.04
CA LEU A 145 8.44 14.84 -11.93
C LEU A 145 9.01 15.47 -13.20
N LYS A 146 8.60 14.99 -14.37
CA LYS A 146 9.02 15.54 -15.66
C LYS A 146 8.60 17.01 -15.82
N LEU A 147 7.40 17.37 -15.36
CA LEU A 147 6.93 18.75 -15.37
C LEU A 147 7.79 19.64 -14.45
N ALA A 148 8.16 19.15 -13.26
CA ALA A 148 9.04 19.87 -12.33
C ALA A 148 10.42 20.10 -12.95
N VAL A 149 11.07 19.04 -13.46
CA VAL A 149 12.36 19.10 -14.17
C VAL A 149 12.27 20.09 -15.35
N GLY A 150 11.23 19.98 -16.17
CA GLY A 150 11.03 20.85 -17.33
C GLY A 150 10.85 22.31 -16.97
N LYS A 151 10.14 22.63 -15.87
CA LYS A 151 9.99 24.00 -15.36
C LYS A 151 11.33 24.59 -14.92
N ILE A 152 12.12 23.84 -14.14
CA ILE A 152 13.45 24.29 -13.68
C ILE A 152 14.35 24.57 -14.88
N ILE A 153 14.46 23.65 -15.83
CA ILE A 153 15.29 23.81 -17.04
C ILE A 153 14.87 25.06 -17.83
N LYS A 154 13.56 25.22 -18.08
CA LYS A 154 13.04 26.37 -18.86
C LYS A 154 13.30 27.72 -18.18
N CYS A 155 13.30 27.78 -16.85
CA CYS A 155 13.56 28.97 -16.07
C CYS A 155 15.06 29.29 -15.94
N SER A 156 15.94 28.31 -16.19
CA SER A 156 17.39 28.40 -15.97
C SER A 156 18.12 28.69 -17.29
N PRO A 157 18.59 29.94 -17.53
CA PRO A 157 19.24 30.32 -18.80
C PRO A 157 20.46 29.46 -19.15
N ALA A 158 21.25 29.07 -18.15
CA ALA A 158 22.43 28.23 -18.30
C ALA A 158 22.08 26.81 -18.78
N LEU A 159 20.93 26.27 -18.33
CA LEU A 159 20.50 24.89 -18.63
C LEU A 159 19.66 24.79 -19.90
N LYS A 160 18.90 25.82 -20.25
CA LYS A 160 17.92 25.79 -21.34
C LYS A 160 18.47 25.28 -22.68
N LYS A 161 19.73 25.59 -23.01
CA LYS A 161 20.38 25.13 -24.25
C LYS A 161 21.06 23.76 -24.12
N LYS A 162 21.19 23.28 -22.90
CA LYS A 162 21.86 21.99 -22.58
C LYS A 162 20.90 20.82 -22.51
N PHE A 163 19.59 21.09 -22.55
CA PHE A 163 18.55 20.08 -22.48
C PHE A 163 17.57 20.21 -23.64
N LYS A 164 17.10 19.06 -24.12
CA LYS A 164 15.99 18.95 -25.08
C LYS A 164 14.80 18.29 -24.39
N ILE A 165 13.66 18.98 -24.36
CA ILE A 165 12.43 18.52 -23.72
C ILE A 165 11.45 18.11 -24.83
N ASN A 166 11.17 16.82 -24.95
CA ASN A 166 10.19 16.25 -25.86
C ASN A 166 8.92 15.83 -25.11
N ASN A 167 7.90 15.36 -25.85
CA ASN A 167 6.66 14.89 -25.23
C ASN A 167 6.88 13.71 -24.25
N ASP A 168 7.80 12.81 -24.55
CA ASP A 168 8.01 11.58 -23.79
C ASP A 168 9.27 11.60 -22.92
N ILE A 169 10.31 12.32 -23.33
CA ILE A 169 11.62 12.29 -22.70
C ILE A 169 12.19 13.68 -22.46
N ILE A 170 13.13 13.77 -21.51
CA ILE A 170 14.05 14.89 -21.36
C ILE A 170 15.46 14.35 -21.62
N LYS A 171 16.16 14.95 -22.59
CA LYS A 171 17.54 14.60 -22.95
C LYS A 171 18.51 15.67 -22.49
N CYS A 172 19.59 15.28 -21.84
CA CYS A 172 20.75 16.13 -21.57
C CYS A 172 21.73 16.04 -22.74
N ASN A 173 22.05 17.17 -23.37
CA ASN A 173 23.01 17.21 -24.50
C ASN A 173 24.48 17.23 -24.04
N ILE A 174 24.76 17.28 -22.74
CA ILE A 174 26.13 17.23 -22.20
C ILE A 174 26.60 15.79 -22.13
N THR A 175 25.77 14.90 -21.60
CA THR A 175 26.04 13.48 -21.35
C THR A 175 25.29 12.55 -22.30
N GLU A 176 24.50 13.08 -23.23
CA GLU A 176 23.60 12.30 -24.09
C GLU A 176 22.63 11.40 -23.30
N SER A 177 22.47 11.67 -22.00
CA SER A 177 21.61 10.90 -21.08
C SER A 177 20.15 11.29 -21.21
N GLU A 178 19.25 10.34 -20.89
CA GLU A 178 17.82 10.51 -21.12
C GLU A 178 16.99 10.17 -19.88
N TYR A 179 15.96 10.97 -19.60
CA TYR A 179 14.96 10.71 -18.58
C TYR A 179 13.59 10.44 -19.20
N THR A 180 12.98 9.30 -18.79
CA THR A 180 11.66 8.83 -19.25
C THR A 180 10.74 8.55 -18.07
N PRO A 181 9.56 9.18 -17.97
CA PRO A 181 8.53 8.77 -17.00
C PRO A 181 7.86 7.47 -17.43
N LEU A 182 7.60 6.58 -16.46
CA LEU A 182 6.96 5.28 -16.67
C LEU A 182 5.70 5.17 -15.81
N ALA A 183 4.68 4.49 -16.34
CA ALA A 183 3.55 4.04 -15.53
C ALA A 183 3.90 2.72 -14.84
N TYR A 184 3.30 2.47 -13.68
CA TYR A 184 3.31 1.14 -13.10
C TYR A 184 2.50 0.19 -14.00
N SER A 185 3.19 -0.72 -14.65
CA SER A 185 2.65 -1.92 -15.25
C SER A 185 3.75 -2.97 -15.27
N ASN A 186 3.42 -4.22 -14.97
CA ASN A 186 4.41 -5.29 -14.83
C ASN A 186 5.32 -5.44 -16.07
N ASP A 187 4.76 -5.27 -17.27
CA ASP A 187 5.50 -5.50 -18.51
C ASP A 187 6.40 -4.32 -18.94
N SER A 188 6.25 -3.14 -18.33
CA SER A 188 6.97 -1.93 -18.77
C SER A 188 8.28 -1.67 -18.00
N LEU A 189 8.50 -2.35 -16.88
CA LEU A 189 9.63 -2.09 -15.98
C LEU A 189 10.80 -3.02 -16.20
N ASP A 190 10.56 -4.25 -16.71
CA ASP A 190 11.60 -5.22 -16.96
C ASP A 190 12.50 -4.83 -18.15
N GLY A 191 13.76 -5.28 -18.10
CA GLY A 191 14.75 -4.99 -19.14
C GLY A 191 15.24 -3.54 -19.20
N LYS A 192 14.95 -2.71 -18.18
CA LYS A 192 15.53 -1.37 -18.06
C LYS A 192 16.92 -1.46 -17.44
N LEU A 193 17.77 -0.50 -17.75
CA LEU A 193 19.03 -0.25 -17.06
C LEU A 193 18.96 1.19 -16.51
N ALA A 194 18.61 1.34 -15.25
CA ALA A 194 18.36 2.62 -14.62
C ALA A 194 19.62 3.12 -13.90
N ALA A 195 20.31 4.13 -14.42
CA ALA A 195 21.38 4.78 -13.67
C ALA A 195 20.83 5.43 -12.40
N VAL A 196 19.73 6.17 -12.54
CA VAL A 196 18.98 6.75 -11.42
C VAL A 196 17.50 6.49 -11.66
N PHE A 197 16.77 6.14 -10.61
CA PHE A 197 15.31 6.05 -10.68
C PHE A 197 14.63 6.79 -9.53
N ASN A 198 13.37 7.17 -9.75
CA ASN A 198 12.50 7.73 -8.71
C ASN A 198 11.19 6.95 -8.64
N ILE A 199 10.82 6.53 -7.44
CA ILE A 199 9.50 5.99 -7.13
C ILE A 199 8.70 7.09 -6.43
N ASP A 200 7.72 7.67 -7.12
CA ASP A 200 6.86 8.72 -6.55
C ASP A 200 5.53 8.13 -6.09
N GLU A 201 5.00 8.65 -4.99
CA GLU A 201 3.81 8.17 -4.30
C GLU A 201 3.90 6.65 -3.98
N ALA A 202 5.07 6.22 -3.46
CA ALA A 202 5.37 4.84 -3.10
C ALA A 202 4.31 4.21 -2.18
N GLY A 203 3.64 5.00 -1.33
CA GLY A 203 2.52 4.55 -0.50
C GLY A 203 1.27 4.07 -1.26
N LEU A 204 1.24 4.19 -2.59
CA LEU A 204 0.19 3.64 -3.46
C LEU A 204 0.67 2.47 -4.32
N LEU A 205 1.94 2.08 -4.22
CA LEU A 205 2.55 1.06 -5.04
C LEU A 205 2.81 -0.22 -4.24
N PRO A 206 2.72 -1.41 -4.87
CA PRO A 206 3.22 -2.65 -4.30
C PRO A 206 4.76 -2.70 -4.37
N ASP A 207 5.38 -3.76 -3.84
CA ASP A 207 6.85 -3.89 -3.79
C ASP A 207 7.50 -4.04 -5.18
N TYR A 208 6.81 -4.69 -6.12
CA TYR A 208 7.37 -5.05 -7.43
C TYR A 208 8.03 -3.89 -8.21
N PRO A 209 7.45 -2.67 -8.35
CA PRO A 209 8.08 -1.60 -9.11
C PRO A 209 9.45 -1.18 -8.57
N LEU A 210 9.59 -1.13 -7.25
CA LEU A 210 10.87 -0.78 -6.62
C LEU A 210 11.89 -1.90 -6.83
N GLU A 211 11.49 -3.15 -6.64
CA GLU A 211 12.37 -4.31 -6.84
C GLU A 211 12.81 -4.46 -8.31
N ALA A 212 11.93 -4.21 -9.28
CA ALA A 212 12.28 -4.19 -10.70
C ALA A 212 13.32 -3.11 -11.01
N MET A 213 13.16 -1.90 -10.45
CA MET A 213 14.12 -0.81 -10.65
C MET A 213 15.47 -1.10 -9.96
N ARG A 214 15.49 -1.64 -8.74
CA ARG A 214 16.71 -2.06 -8.05
C ARG A 214 17.45 -3.18 -8.80
N SER A 215 16.70 -4.19 -9.26
CA SER A 215 17.25 -5.28 -10.06
C SER A 215 17.91 -4.78 -11.35
N SER A 216 17.37 -3.72 -11.95
CA SER A 216 17.94 -3.10 -13.14
C SER A 216 19.31 -2.43 -12.90
N GLN A 217 19.68 -2.17 -11.65
CA GLN A 217 20.94 -1.52 -11.27
C GLN A 217 22.06 -2.49 -10.87
N ILE A 218 21.80 -3.81 -10.84
CA ILE A 218 22.76 -4.80 -10.29
C ILE A 218 24.16 -4.68 -10.90
N THR A 219 24.25 -4.40 -12.19
CA THR A 219 25.53 -4.31 -12.92
C THR A 219 26.21 -2.93 -12.85
N LEU A 220 25.56 -1.94 -12.26
CA LEU A 220 26.08 -0.58 -12.16
C LEU A 220 27.00 -0.43 -10.93
N LYS A 221 28.07 0.33 -11.08
CA LYS A 221 28.96 0.70 -9.98
C LYS A 221 28.31 1.75 -9.07
N ASP A 222 27.82 2.83 -9.67
CA ASP A 222 27.08 3.89 -8.98
C ASP A 222 25.58 3.66 -9.18
N LYS A 223 24.87 3.50 -8.07
CA LYS A 223 23.44 3.24 -8.04
C LYS A 223 22.74 4.33 -7.25
N LEU A 224 21.55 4.72 -7.69
CA LEU A 224 20.71 5.63 -6.93
C LEU A 224 19.23 5.38 -7.21
N GLY A 225 18.49 5.01 -6.18
CA GLY A 225 17.05 5.00 -6.16
C GLY A 225 16.52 6.07 -5.21
N ILE A 226 15.62 6.93 -5.67
CA ILE A 226 14.93 7.91 -4.83
C ILE A 226 13.50 7.41 -4.62
N VAL A 227 13.12 7.21 -3.36
CA VAL A 227 11.78 6.75 -2.98
C VAL A 227 11.11 7.85 -2.17
N ILE A 228 10.00 8.37 -2.67
CA ILE A 228 9.31 9.51 -2.04
C ILE A 228 7.82 9.23 -1.88
N SER A 229 7.26 9.54 -0.71
CA SER A 229 5.82 9.43 -0.45
C SER A 229 5.38 10.22 0.78
N THR A 230 4.08 10.35 0.92
CA THR A 230 3.38 10.55 2.20
C THR A 230 2.85 9.21 2.69
N GLN A 231 2.35 9.13 3.92
CA GLN A 231 1.60 7.96 4.39
C GLN A 231 0.24 7.82 3.71
N TYR A 232 -0.22 6.58 3.64
CA TYR A 232 -1.51 6.16 3.10
C TYR A 232 -2.21 5.21 4.06
N PRO A 233 -3.54 5.08 4.00
CA PRO A 233 -4.29 4.23 4.94
C PRO A 233 -4.15 2.72 4.68
N ASN A 234 -3.68 2.30 3.49
CA ASN A 234 -3.51 0.90 3.12
C ASN A 234 -2.26 0.30 3.77
N ASP A 235 -2.38 -0.93 4.26
CA ASP A 235 -1.30 -1.65 4.96
C ASP A 235 -0.36 -2.41 4.01
N ASN A 236 -0.69 -2.51 2.74
CA ASN A 236 0.10 -3.25 1.75
C ASN A 236 0.64 -2.29 0.70
N ASN A 237 1.76 -1.64 0.99
CA ASN A 237 2.45 -0.77 0.05
C ASN A 237 3.96 -0.77 0.33
N VAL A 238 4.76 -0.52 -0.70
CA VAL A 238 6.22 -0.56 -0.63
C VAL A 238 6.80 0.49 0.34
N MET A 239 6.13 1.62 0.54
CA MET A 239 6.63 2.67 1.43
C MET A 239 6.73 2.19 2.89
N LEU A 240 5.79 1.38 3.36
CA LEU A 240 5.84 0.82 4.73
C LEU A 240 7.02 -0.14 4.90
N THR A 241 7.29 -0.97 3.90
CA THR A 241 8.46 -1.86 3.89
C THR A 241 9.76 -1.05 3.94
N GLU A 242 9.88 -0.01 3.13
CA GLU A 242 11.07 0.85 3.09
C GLU A 242 11.28 1.63 4.40
N ILE A 243 10.22 2.13 5.01
CA ILE A 243 10.28 2.79 6.33
C ILE A 243 10.75 1.81 7.41
N ASP A 244 10.25 0.57 7.41
CA ASP A 244 10.66 -0.46 8.37
C ASP A 244 12.15 -0.81 8.22
N ILE A 245 12.63 -0.99 6.99
CA ILE A 245 14.06 -1.19 6.69
C ILE A 245 14.89 -0.01 7.20
N ALA A 246 14.49 1.23 6.86
CA ALA A 246 15.21 2.43 7.28
C ALA A 246 15.26 2.57 8.82
N LYS A 247 14.15 2.30 9.52
CA LYS A 247 14.10 2.34 10.99
C LYS A 247 15.03 1.28 11.61
N LYS A 248 15.01 0.04 11.11
CA LYS A 248 15.90 -1.03 11.58
C LYS A 248 17.36 -0.70 11.36
N THR A 249 17.70 -0.10 10.22
CA THR A 249 19.07 0.39 9.95
C THR A 249 19.48 1.49 10.92
N LEU A 250 18.63 2.51 11.11
CA LEU A 250 18.90 3.63 12.03
C LEU A 250 18.89 3.22 13.51
N ASP A 251 18.24 2.12 13.85
CA ASP A 251 18.26 1.51 15.18
C ASP A 251 19.47 0.57 15.40
N GLY A 252 20.31 0.37 14.35
CA GLY A 252 21.49 -0.50 14.41
C GLY A 252 21.15 -1.99 14.43
N MET A 253 19.95 -2.38 13.95
CA MET A 253 19.50 -3.77 13.89
C MET A 253 19.98 -4.48 12.61
N THR A 254 20.44 -3.74 11.62
CA THR A 254 20.98 -4.24 10.36
C THR A 254 22.29 -3.52 10.03
N ASP A 255 23.20 -4.23 9.36
CA ASP A 255 24.50 -3.66 8.96
C ASP A 255 24.43 -2.92 7.60
N ASP A 256 23.30 -2.96 6.90
CA ASP A 256 23.14 -2.29 5.61
C ASP A 256 22.94 -0.78 5.77
N ARG A 257 24.02 -0.02 5.73
CA ARG A 257 24.03 1.44 5.88
C ARG A 257 23.83 2.21 4.58
N ARG A 258 23.52 1.52 3.45
CA ARG A 258 23.36 2.13 2.12
C ARG A 258 22.06 2.89 1.92
N TYR A 259 21.30 3.09 3.00
CA TYR A 259 20.07 3.88 3.04
C TYR A 259 20.33 5.26 3.66
N PHE A 260 19.96 6.31 2.95
CA PHE A 260 19.78 7.63 3.54
C PHE A 260 18.29 7.92 3.66
N ALA A 261 17.76 8.00 4.87
CA ALA A 261 16.34 8.12 5.11
C ALA A 261 15.98 9.34 5.95
N LEU A 262 15.20 10.26 5.38
CA LEU A 262 14.57 11.32 6.13
C LEU A 262 13.09 10.96 6.35
N LEU A 263 12.78 10.51 7.56
CA LEU A 263 11.44 10.11 7.98
C LEU A 263 10.79 11.26 8.77
N TYR A 264 10.10 12.14 8.04
CA TYR A 264 9.34 13.24 8.65
C TYR A 264 7.97 12.74 9.11
N GLU A 265 7.99 11.99 10.19
CA GLU A 265 6.82 11.48 10.90
C GLU A 265 6.89 11.86 12.38
N PRO A 266 5.75 12.00 13.08
CA PRO A 266 5.76 12.27 14.51
C PRO A 266 6.26 11.05 15.29
N ASP A 267 7.02 11.28 16.33
CA ASP A 267 7.39 10.25 17.30
C ASP A 267 6.15 9.62 17.92
N GLU A 268 6.23 8.33 18.28
CA GLU A 268 5.08 7.54 18.74
C GLU A 268 4.40 8.15 19.95
N GLU A 269 5.20 8.72 20.86
CA GLU A 269 4.75 9.30 22.11
C GLU A 269 3.85 10.52 21.90
N ILE A 270 4.06 11.29 20.81
CA ILE A 270 3.27 12.49 20.53
C ILE A 270 2.13 12.26 19.54
N ARG A 271 2.13 11.15 18.78
CA ARG A 271 1.09 10.84 17.77
C ARG A 271 -0.32 10.87 18.34
N VAL A 272 -0.50 10.36 19.55
CA VAL A 272 -1.81 10.34 20.25
C VAL A 272 -2.35 11.74 20.51
N ASN A 273 -1.47 12.73 20.65
CA ASN A 273 -1.78 14.13 20.94
C ASN A 273 -1.97 14.99 19.68
N TRP A 274 -2.19 14.38 18.52
CA TRP A 274 -2.29 15.09 17.23
C TRP A 274 -3.31 16.24 17.22
N ARG A 275 -4.30 16.22 18.12
CA ARG A 275 -5.34 17.24 18.22
C ARG A 275 -4.83 18.54 18.83
N THR A 276 -3.82 18.48 19.68
CA THR A 276 -3.38 19.59 20.54
C THR A 276 -1.90 19.91 20.44
N ASP A 277 -1.06 18.93 20.13
CA ASP A 277 0.40 19.11 20.09
C ASP A 277 0.83 19.58 18.69
N ASP A 278 1.44 20.76 18.62
CA ASP A 278 1.94 21.37 17.40
C ASP A 278 3.21 20.67 16.90
N ASN A 279 3.96 19.96 17.73
CA ASN A 279 5.14 19.22 17.35
C ASN A 279 4.81 18.09 16.37
N VAL A 280 3.60 17.53 16.41
CA VAL A 280 3.10 16.59 15.40
C VAL A 280 3.15 17.20 14.00
N ILE A 281 2.85 18.49 13.87
CA ILE A 281 2.94 19.20 12.59
C ILE A 281 4.39 19.45 12.21
N TYR A 282 5.22 19.96 13.13
CA TYR A 282 6.61 20.30 12.85
C TYR A 282 7.44 19.06 12.45
N GLN A 283 7.28 17.94 13.16
CA GLN A 283 8.02 16.70 12.85
C GLN A 283 7.64 16.11 11.48
N SER A 284 6.41 16.39 11.01
CA SER A 284 5.93 15.89 9.70
C SER A 284 6.15 16.88 8.55
N ASN A 285 6.35 18.16 8.85
CA ASN A 285 6.38 19.24 7.88
C ASN A 285 7.54 20.19 8.15
N PRO A 286 8.77 19.85 7.76
CA PRO A 286 9.95 20.68 8.04
C PRO A 286 9.83 22.12 7.49
N VAL A 287 9.15 22.32 6.37
CA VAL A 287 8.91 23.67 5.80
C VAL A 287 8.06 24.53 6.73
N SER A 288 7.19 23.95 7.55
CA SER A 288 6.34 24.71 8.47
C SER A 288 7.11 25.37 9.61
N ILE A 289 8.35 24.93 9.87
CA ILE A 289 9.21 25.48 10.93
C ILE A 289 9.57 26.94 10.61
N ASN A 290 9.86 27.23 9.36
CA ASN A 290 10.26 28.57 8.89
C ASN A 290 9.13 29.30 8.14
N ASN A 291 8.00 28.65 7.86
CA ASN A 291 6.88 29.19 7.10
C ASN A 291 5.57 29.15 7.90
N ASN A 292 5.27 30.28 8.55
CA ASN A 292 4.09 30.43 9.41
C ASN A 292 2.75 30.32 8.64
N ASP A 293 2.72 30.63 7.35
CA ASP A 293 1.49 30.54 6.55
C ASP A 293 1.15 29.08 6.21
N ILE A 294 2.17 28.26 5.94
CA ILE A 294 2.02 26.80 5.80
C ILE A 294 1.55 26.20 7.12
N PHE A 295 2.21 26.56 8.22
CA PHE A 295 1.81 26.11 9.57
C PHE A 295 0.33 26.42 9.87
N LYS A 296 -0.09 27.68 9.73
CA LYS A 296 -1.48 28.10 9.94
C LYS A 296 -2.46 27.35 9.03
N SER A 297 -2.07 27.05 7.80
CA SER A 297 -2.90 26.30 6.85
C SER A 297 -3.10 24.85 7.30
N ILE A 298 -2.07 24.23 7.89
CA ILE A 298 -2.16 22.88 8.44
C ILE A 298 -3.01 22.87 9.73
N ILE A 299 -2.88 23.88 10.60
CA ILE A 299 -3.75 24.07 11.77
C ILE A 299 -5.24 24.12 11.38
N LYS A 300 -5.60 24.87 10.34
CA LYS A 300 -6.99 24.89 9.84
C LYS A 300 -7.48 23.50 9.45
N LYS A 301 -6.62 22.68 8.81
CA LYS A 301 -6.96 21.29 8.47
C LYS A 301 -7.09 20.41 9.73
N ARG A 302 -6.27 20.63 10.75
CA ARG A 302 -6.39 19.97 12.05
C ARG A 302 -7.76 20.23 12.69
N THR A 303 -8.19 21.49 12.74
CA THR A 303 -9.50 21.87 13.27
C THR A 303 -10.62 21.12 12.55
N MET A 304 -10.60 21.10 11.20
CA MET A 304 -11.57 20.36 10.41
C MET A 304 -11.53 18.84 10.68
N ALA A 305 -10.35 18.27 10.91
CA ALA A 305 -10.21 16.85 11.22
C ALA A 305 -10.67 16.47 12.64
N ILE A 306 -10.62 17.42 13.58
CA ILE A 306 -11.18 17.26 14.93
C ILE A 306 -12.71 17.24 14.86
N GLU A 307 -13.31 18.18 14.12
CA GLU A 307 -14.76 18.33 13.99
C GLU A 307 -15.39 17.24 13.12
N TYR A 308 -14.73 16.87 12.00
CA TYR A 308 -15.27 15.96 10.98
C TYR A 308 -14.39 14.72 10.81
N GLU A 309 -14.90 13.56 11.20
CA GLU A 309 -14.18 12.29 11.07
C GLU A 309 -13.77 11.96 9.63
N SER A 310 -14.62 12.27 8.65
CA SER A 310 -14.33 12.08 7.22
C SER A 310 -13.11 12.88 6.71
N LYS A 311 -12.60 13.85 7.49
CA LYS A 311 -11.40 14.63 7.17
C LYS A 311 -10.14 14.13 7.88
N ARG A 312 -10.28 13.27 8.89
CA ARG A 312 -9.16 12.76 9.72
C ARG A 312 -8.15 11.98 8.91
N GLU A 313 -8.59 11.04 8.09
CA GLU A 313 -7.69 10.23 7.26
C GLU A 313 -6.78 11.11 6.39
N ASN A 314 -7.38 12.06 5.66
CA ASN A 314 -6.59 12.98 4.83
C ASN A 314 -5.62 13.83 5.65
N TYR A 315 -6.05 14.32 6.82
CA TYR A 315 -5.20 15.12 7.70
C TYR A 315 -4.05 14.30 8.28
N LEU A 316 -4.35 13.15 8.87
CA LEU A 316 -3.36 12.31 9.55
C LEU A 316 -2.38 11.68 8.56
N CYS A 317 -2.87 11.04 7.48
CA CYS A 317 -1.98 10.40 6.52
C CYS A 317 -1.21 11.41 5.65
N LYS A 318 -1.89 12.44 5.11
CA LYS A 318 -1.29 13.32 4.09
C LYS A 318 -0.57 14.54 4.64
N HIS A 319 -0.91 14.98 5.86
CA HIS A 319 -0.32 16.18 6.44
C HIS A 319 0.50 15.90 7.70
N ASN A 320 0.45 14.67 8.25
CA ASN A 320 1.24 14.33 9.43
C ASN A 320 1.93 12.96 9.34
N ASN A 321 1.88 12.27 8.21
CA ASN A 321 2.47 10.95 8.02
C ASN A 321 2.13 9.95 9.15
N ILE A 322 0.92 10.08 9.69
CA ILE A 322 0.36 9.13 10.66
C ILE A 322 -0.55 8.21 9.88
N GLN A 323 -0.22 6.92 9.84
CA GLN A 323 -1.11 5.94 9.25
C GLN A 323 -2.42 5.92 10.03
N TYR A 324 -3.53 6.15 9.35
CA TYR A 324 -4.85 6.22 9.94
C TYR A 324 -5.88 5.63 8.98
N LYS A 325 -6.64 4.68 9.49
CA LYS A 325 -7.86 4.20 8.83
C LYS A 325 -9.05 4.89 9.52
N SER A 326 -9.93 5.52 8.74
CA SER A 326 -11.15 6.11 9.31
C SER A 326 -11.98 5.00 9.95
N GLN A 327 -12.60 5.28 11.12
CA GLN A 327 -13.42 4.31 11.85
C GLN A 327 -14.63 3.77 11.06
N GLY A 328 -14.93 4.30 9.87
CA GLY A 328 -15.89 3.73 8.92
C GLY A 328 -15.30 2.66 7.99
N THR A 329 -14.03 2.30 8.11
CA THR A 329 -13.35 1.30 7.29
C THR A 329 -12.36 0.50 8.14
N GLU A 330 -12.86 -0.23 9.11
CA GLU A 330 -12.05 -1.25 9.79
C GLU A 330 -11.86 -2.45 8.85
N GLY A 331 -10.63 -2.98 8.76
CA GLY A 331 -10.42 -4.32 8.24
C GLY A 331 -11.33 -5.27 9.00
N TYR A 332 -12.07 -6.11 8.28
CA TYR A 332 -13.04 -6.99 8.92
C TYR A 332 -12.38 -8.03 9.82
N ILE A 333 -11.42 -8.78 9.27
CA ILE A 333 -10.64 -9.83 9.94
C ILE A 333 -9.19 -9.73 9.43
N ASN A 334 -8.22 -9.82 10.32
CA ASN A 334 -6.80 -9.84 9.92
C ASN A 334 -6.30 -11.27 9.65
N SER A 335 -5.10 -11.38 9.05
CA SER A 335 -4.50 -12.67 8.66
C SER A 335 -4.27 -13.62 9.84
N GLU A 336 -3.90 -13.10 11.01
CA GLU A 336 -3.64 -13.93 12.20
C GLU A 336 -4.95 -14.49 12.76
N GLN A 337 -5.99 -13.68 12.79
CA GLN A 337 -7.31 -14.08 13.31
C GLN A 337 -7.92 -15.20 12.47
N ILE A 338 -7.91 -15.08 11.13
CA ILE A 338 -8.49 -16.14 10.28
C ILE A 338 -7.64 -17.41 10.33
N LYS A 339 -6.31 -17.32 10.27
CA LYS A 339 -5.42 -18.49 10.35
C LYS A 339 -5.55 -19.25 11.68
N ALA A 340 -5.88 -18.54 12.77
CA ALA A 340 -6.11 -19.18 14.07
C ALA A 340 -7.36 -20.08 14.09
N CYS A 341 -8.20 -20.01 13.05
CA CYS A 341 -9.41 -20.82 12.86
C CYS A 341 -9.20 -21.99 11.89
N LYS A 342 -8.00 -22.09 11.26
CA LYS A 342 -7.68 -23.18 10.34
C LYS A 342 -7.51 -24.50 11.12
N SER A 343 -8.13 -25.56 10.62
CA SER A 343 -7.96 -26.94 11.12
C SER A 343 -7.03 -27.73 10.20
N ASP A 344 -6.06 -28.41 10.79
CA ASP A 344 -5.21 -29.37 10.08
C ASP A 344 -5.92 -30.72 9.92
N GLU A 345 -6.93 -31.01 10.75
CA GLU A 345 -7.79 -32.20 10.62
C GLU A 345 -8.90 -31.92 9.61
N GLU A 346 -9.13 -32.83 8.69
CA GLU A 346 -10.23 -32.76 7.73
C GLU A 346 -11.57 -32.71 8.46
N ILE A 347 -12.43 -31.79 8.02
CA ILE A 347 -13.79 -31.67 8.57
C ILE A 347 -14.63 -32.83 8.04
N ASP A 348 -15.21 -33.62 8.95
CA ASP A 348 -16.17 -34.66 8.60
C ASP A 348 -17.54 -34.00 8.28
N TRP A 349 -17.89 -34.04 7.02
CA TRP A 349 -19.14 -33.51 6.49
C TRP A 349 -20.27 -34.52 6.46
N THR A 350 -19.97 -35.81 6.61
CA THR A 350 -20.92 -36.93 6.39
C THR A 350 -22.17 -36.79 7.27
N GLY A 351 -23.33 -36.79 6.62
CA GLY A 351 -24.65 -36.75 7.28
C GLY A 351 -25.02 -35.40 7.88
N ARG A 352 -24.26 -34.31 7.60
CA ARG A 352 -24.56 -32.98 8.10
C ARG A 352 -25.60 -32.28 7.25
N ASP A 353 -26.46 -31.53 7.90
CA ASP A 353 -27.27 -30.49 7.26
C ASP A 353 -26.39 -29.27 6.96
N VAL A 354 -26.42 -28.82 5.71
CA VAL A 354 -25.59 -27.71 5.25
C VAL A 354 -26.42 -26.63 4.57
N TYR A 355 -25.96 -25.41 4.68
CA TYR A 355 -26.50 -24.24 4.01
C TYR A 355 -25.48 -23.74 3.00
N LEU A 356 -25.91 -23.54 1.75
CA LEU A 356 -25.03 -22.99 0.73
C LEU A 356 -25.26 -21.49 0.55
N GLY A 357 -24.22 -20.79 0.16
CA GLY A 357 -24.31 -19.41 -0.29
C GLY A 357 -23.60 -19.22 -1.61
N ILE A 358 -24.16 -18.46 -2.50
CA ILE A 358 -23.65 -18.19 -3.83
C ILE A 358 -23.45 -16.67 -3.99
N ASP A 359 -22.32 -16.28 -4.55
CA ASP A 359 -22.03 -14.93 -5.03
C ASP A 359 -21.52 -15.04 -6.48
N LEU A 360 -22.42 -14.78 -7.45
CA LEU A 360 -22.09 -14.82 -8.87
C LEU A 360 -21.53 -13.49 -9.34
N ALA A 361 -20.61 -13.52 -10.28
CA ALA A 361 -20.02 -12.33 -10.89
C ALA A 361 -20.16 -12.35 -12.40
N SER A 362 -20.40 -11.17 -12.99
CA SER A 362 -20.73 -11.05 -14.43
C SER A 362 -19.55 -11.07 -15.39
N SER A 363 -18.32 -10.66 -15.03
CA SER A 363 -17.16 -10.70 -15.95
C SER A 363 -15.77 -10.56 -15.34
N ASP A 364 -15.57 -9.68 -14.34
CA ASP A 364 -14.22 -9.39 -13.80
C ASP A 364 -14.01 -9.92 -12.38
N ASP A 365 -15.09 -10.24 -11.67
CA ASP A 365 -15.03 -10.81 -10.32
C ASP A 365 -15.01 -12.34 -10.37
N ASN A 366 -14.64 -12.97 -9.25
CA ASN A 366 -14.73 -14.40 -9.10
C ASN A 366 -16.15 -14.78 -8.71
N THR A 367 -16.65 -15.88 -9.23
CA THR A 367 -17.84 -16.52 -8.66
C THR A 367 -17.38 -17.35 -7.46
N ALA A 368 -18.17 -17.36 -6.41
CA ALA A 368 -17.89 -18.15 -5.21
C ALA A 368 -19.12 -18.92 -4.72
N VAL A 369 -18.87 -20.12 -4.23
CA VAL A 369 -19.85 -20.96 -3.53
C VAL A 369 -19.25 -21.31 -2.16
N SER A 370 -20.03 -21.12 -1.10
CA SER A 370 -19.65 -21.49 0.26
C SER A 370 -20.67 -22.43 0.87
N MET A 371 -20.19 -23.39 1.66
CA MET A 371 -20.99 -24.37 2.40
C MET A 371 -20.68 -24.17 3.88
N VAL A 372 -21.73 -24.07 4.70
CA VAL A 372 -21.62 -23.96 6.16
C VAL A 372 -22.52 -24.93 6.87
N SER A 373 -22.07 -25.42 8.03
CA SER A 373 -22.84 -26.25 8.96
C SER A 373 -22.55 -25.81 10.39
N TYR A 374 -23.46 -26.12 11.30
CA TYR A 374 -23.26 -25.85 12.72
C TYR A 374 -23.02 -27.13 13.51
N ASP A 375 -21.95 -27.15 14.27
CA ASP A 375 -21.65 -28.21 15.21
C ASP A 375 -22.23 -27.87 16.59
N TYR A 376 -23.43 -28.35 16.87
CA TYR A 376 -24.14 -28.11 18.14
C TYR A 376 -23.41 -28.64 19.37
N TYR A 377 -22.56 -29.67 19.20
CA TYR A 377 -21.82 -30.27 20.32
C TYR A 377 -20.65 -29.38 20.76
N ASN A 378 -19.92 -28.82 19.80
CA ASN A 378 -18.73 -28.04 20.06
C ASN A 378 -18.99 -26.50 19.95
N ASP A 379 -20.20 -26.08 19.65
CA ASP A 379 -20.58 -24.68 19.41
C ASP A 379 -19.66 -24.03 18.36
N LYS A 380 -19.58 -24.64 17.15
CA LYS A 380 -18.68 -24.20 16.08
C LYS A 380 -19.41 -24.08 14.74
N ILE A 381 -19.01 -23.08 13.96
CA ILE A 381 -19.36 -22.98 12.54
C ILE A 381 -18.28 -23.70 11.74
N LEU A 382 -18.68 -24.71 10.97
CA LEU A 382 -17.83 -25.41 10.02
C LEU A 382 -18.07 -24.81 8.63
N ALA A 383 -17.01 -24.52 7.90
CA ALA A 383 -17.09 -23.85 6.61
C ALA A 383 -16.16 -24.45 5.56
N LYS A 384 -16.65 -24.47 4.32
CA LYS A 384 -15.88 -24.78 3.12
C LYS A 384 -16.29 -23.82 2.01
N SER A 385 -15.35 -23.32 1.24
CA SER A 385 -15.63 -22.33 0.19
C SER A 385 -14.80 -22.61 -1.06
N TRP A 386 -15.38 -22.35 -2.21
CA TRP A 386 -14.75 -22.56 -3.52
C TRP A 386 -14.91 -21.31 -4.40
N ALA A 387 -13.87 -21.03 -5.15
CA ALA A 387 -13.85 -19.98 -6.16
C ALA A 387 -13.96 -20.58 -7.57
N PHE A 388 -14.52 -19.84 -8.51
CA PHE A 388 -14.60 -20.20 -9.92
C PHE A 388 -14.07 -19.04 -10.74
N ILE A 389 -13.18 -19.34 -11.69
CA ILE A 389 -12.52 -18.33 -12.53
C ILE A 389 -12.49 -18.79 -13.99
N PRO A 390 -12.46 -17.85 -14.97
CA PRO A 390 -12.27 -18.22 -16.38
C PRO A 390 -10.90 -18.83 -16.62
N THR A 391 -10.84 -19.89 -17.41
CA THR A 391 -9.60 -20.65 -17.69
C THR A 391 -8.49 -19.77 -18.29
N GLU A 392 -8.82 -18.90 -19.25
CA GLU A 392 -7.81 -18.05 -19.89
C GLU A 392 -7.30 -16.91 -19.00
N ARG A 393 -7.98 -16.61 -17.90
CA ARG A 393 -7.60 -15.54 -16.96
C ARG A 393 -6.80 -16.01 -15.73
N VAL A 394 -6.52 -17.32 -15.59
CA VAL A 394 -5.80 -17.89 -14.43
C VAL A 394 -4.45 -17.20 -14.23
N SER A 395 -3.65 -17.07 -15.29
CA SER A 395 -2.31 -16.45 -15.23
C SER A 395 -2.37 -14.95 -14.93
N GLU A 396 -3.28 -14.23 -15.59
CA GLU A 396 -3.50 -12.80 -15.37
C GLU A 396 -3.91 -12.51 -13.91
N LYS A 397 -4.91 -13.27 -13.41
CA LYS A 397 -5.40 -13.15 -12.03
C LYS A 397 -4.33 -13.54 -11.02
N SER A 398 -3.55 -14.58 -11.28
CA SER A 398 -2.44 -14.99 -10.40
C SER A 398 -1.44 -13.85 -10.20
N THR A 399 -1.10 -13.15 -11.27
CA THR A 399 -0.18 -12.01 -11.25
C THR A 399 -0.81 -10.79 -10.55
N LYS A 400 -2.05 -10.44 -10.92
CA LYS A 400 -2.75 -9.26 -10.43
C LYS A 400 -3.11 -9.35 -8.95
N GLU A 401 -3.55 -10.51 -8.49
CA GLU A 401 -4.02 -10.74 -7.13
C GLU A 401 -2.93 -11.32 -6.21
N LYS A 402 -1.73 -11.59 -6.76
CA LYS A 402 -0.58 -12.19 -6.06
C LYS A 402 -0.93 -13.53 -5.38
N VAL A 403 -1.73 -14.33 -6.05
CA VAL A 403 -2.19 -15.64 -5.61
C VAL A 403 -1.78 -16.69 -6.63
N ASN A 404 -1.25 -17.83 -6.17
CA ASN A 404 -1.00 -18.96 -7.05
C ASN A 404 -2.31 -19.75 -7.28
N TYR A 405 -3.13 -19.30 -8.23
CA TYR A 405 -4.39 -19.95 -8.55
C TYR A 405 -4.22 -21.39 -9.02
N ASN A 406 -3.13 -21.75 -9.70
CA ASN A 406 -2.86 -23.13 -10.11
C ASN A 406 -2.75 -24.06 -8.89
N ASN A 407 -2.08 -23.63 -7.83
CA ASN A 407 -1.99 -24.40 -6.60
C ASN A 407 -3.36 -24.57 -5.93
N GLU A 408 -4.19 -23.53 -5.92
CA GLU A 408 -5.54 -23.61 -5.33
C GLU A 408 -6.49 -24.47 -6.18
N ILE A 409 -6.26 -24.57 -7.49
CA ILE A 409 -6.97 -25.51 -8.38
C ILE A 409 -6.55 -26.95 -8.06
N GLU A 410 -5.25 -27.22 -7.89
CA GLU A 410 -4.75 -28.55 -7.50
C GLU A 410 -5.28 -29.00 -6.12
N LEU A 411 -5.43 -28.07 -5.18
CA LEU A 411 -6.00 -28.31 -3.85
C LEU A 411 -7.54 -28.42 -3.86
N GLY A 412 -8.19 -28.15 -4.98
CA GLY A 412 -9.64 -28.18 -5.10
C GLY A 412 -10.39 -27.04 -4.40
N ASN A 413 -9.71 -25.93 -4.11
CA ASN A 413 -10.28 -24.71 -3.54
C ASN A 413 -10.76 -23.73 -4.63
N CYS A 414 -10.27 -23.91 -5.85
CA CYS A 414 -10.64 -23.12 -7.01
C CYS A 414 -10.91 -24.04 -8.21
N PHE A 415 -11.79 -23.62 -9.11
CA PHE A 415 -12.06 -24.30 -10.37
C PHE A 415 -11.93 -23.33 -11.53
N ASP A 416 -11.19 -23.72 -12.53
CA ASP A 416 -11.15 -23.02 -13.79
C ASP A 416 -12.27 -23.54 -14.69
N CYS A 417 -13.13 -22.65 -15.18
CA CYS A 417 -14.29 -23.04 -15.95
C CYS A 417 -14.76 -21.96 -16.92
N GLY A 418 -15.06 -22.40 -18.15
CA GLY A 418 -15.33 -21.51 -19.28
C GLY A 418 -14.03 -20.99 -19.91
N GLU A 419 -14.14 -20.20 -20.97
CA GLU A 419 -12.99 -19.60 -21.65
C GLU A 419 -12.69 -18.22 -21.06
N ASP A 420 -13.23 -17.16 -21.63
CA ASP A 420 -13.09 -15.77 -21.15
C ASP A 420 -14.06 -15.40 -20.02
N THR A 421 -15.15 -16.14 -19.86
CA THR A 421 -16.19 -15.92 -18.85
C THR A 421 -16.48 -17.21 -18.09
N ILE A 422 -16.91 -17.09 -16.83
CA ILE A 422 -17.26 -18.24 -15.98
C ILE A 422 -18.44 -19.00 -16.59
N SER A 423 -18.32 -20.33 -16.66
CA SER A 423 -19.42 -21.20 -17.07
C SER A 423 -20.40 -21.44 -15.92
N TYR A 424 -21.55 -20.78 -15.96
CA TYR A 424 -22.59 -20.97 -14.95
C TYR A 424 -23.18 -22.39 -14.93
N ASN A 425 -23.16 -23.09 -16.05
CA ASN A 425 -23.54 -24.50 -16.10
C ASN A 425 -22.59 -25.35 -15.27
N PHE A 426 -21.27 -25.07 -15.35
CA PHE A 426 -20.28 -25.77 -14.53
C PHE A 426 -20.52 -25.52 -13.02
N VAL A 427 -20.79 -24.26 -12.64
CA VAL A 427 -21.09 -23.90 -11.25
C VAL A 427 -22.37 -24.62 -10.76
N ARG A 428 -23.41 -24.66 -11.59
CA ARG A 428 -24.64 -25.40 -11.28
C ARG A 428 -24.37 -26.89 -11.05
N ASP A 429 -23.67 -27.53 -11.98
CA ASP A 429 -23.36 -28.96 -11.93
C ASP A 429 -22.47 -29.29 -10.73
N PHE A 430 -21.56 -28.39 -10.37
CA PHE A 430 -20.78 -28.48 -9.15
C PHE A 430 -21.67 -28.44 -7.90
N ILE A 431 -22.61 -27.50 -7.81
CA ILE A 431 -23.56 -27.40 -6.68
C ILE A 431 -24.36 -28.68 -6.55
N MET A 432 -24.88 -29.22 -7.65
CA MET A 432 -25.64 -30.47 -7.66
C MET A 432 -24.81 -31.70 -7.25
N SER A 433 -23.47 -31.64 -7.39
CA SER A 433 -22.57 -32.71 -6.98
C SER A 433 -22.16 -32.69 -5.50
N ILE A 434 -22.46 -31.61 -4.76
CA ILE A 434 -22.00 -31.40 -3.38
C ILE A 434 -22.53 -32.48 -2.45
N GLU A 435 -23.83 -32.83 -2.54
CA GLU A 435 -24.44 -33.84 -1.68
C GLU A 435 -23.77 -35.19 -1.82
N ASP A 436 -23.56 -35.64 -3.04
CA ASP A 436 -22.90 -36.91 -3.32
C ASP A 436 -21.42 -36.91 -2.91
N LYS A 437 -20.73 -35.77 -3.21
CA LYS A 437 -19.29 -35.63 -2.98
C LYS A 437 -18.91 -35.58 -1.51
N TYR A 438 -19.73 -34.93 -0.68
CA TYR A 438 -19.43 -34.71 0.74
C TYR A 438 -20.35 -35.52 1.68
N GLY A 439 -21.35 -36.18 1.15
CA GLY A 439 -22.32 -36.95 1.94
C GLY A 439 -23.21 -36.05 2.82
N VAL A 440 -23.54 -34.85 2.35
CA VAL A 440 -24.30 -33.83 3.09
C VAL A 440 -25.75 -33.76 2.60
N ASN A 441 -26.60 -33.12 3.40
CA ASN A 441 -27.95 -32.73 3.00
C ASN A 441 -28.02 -31.21 2.85
N ILE A 442 -28.30 -30.71 1.64
CA ILE A 442 -28.43 -29.26 1.37
C ILE A 442 -29.82 -28.81 1.78
N VAL A 443 -29.93 -28.07 2.89
CA VAL A 443 -31.20 -27.59 3.42
C VAL A 443 -31.77 -26.44 2.58
N SER A 444 -30.93 -25.43 2.29
CA SER A 444 -31.31 -24.30 1.43
C SER A 444 -30.10 -23.59 0.88
N ILE A 445 -30.29 -22.77 -0.15
CA ILE A 445 -29.23 -22.03 -0.86
C ILE A 445 -29.56 -20.54 -0.86
N GLY A 446 -28.69 -19.73 -0.25
CA GLY A 446 -28.78 -18.26 -0.24
C GLY A 446 -28.04 -17.64 -1.43
N TYR A 447 -28.66 -16.67 -2.11
CA TYR A 447 -28.08 -16.04 -3.29
C TYR A 447 -28.40 -14.55 -3.41
N ASP A 448 -27.55 -13.79 -4.13
CA ASP A 448 -27.86 -12.42 -4.58
C ASP A 448 -28.60 -12.48 -5.93
N LEU A 449 -29.66 -11.70 -6.06
CA LEU A 449 -30.52 -11.71 -7.26
C LEU A 449 -29.83 -11.25 -8.55
N ARG A 450 -28.74 -10.48 -8.45
CA ARG A 450 -28.19 -9.71 -9.59
C ARG A 450 -27.77 -10.54 -10.80
N ASP A 451 -27.16 -11.70 -10.61
CA ASP A 451 -26.57 -12.48 -11.71
C ASP A 451 -27.08 -13.93 -11.81
N MET A 452 -28.15 -14.26 -11.09
CA MET A 452 -28.64 -15.64 -10.87
C MET A 452 -29.70 -16.14 -11.89
N ASN A 453 -30.08 -15.35 -12.90
CA ASN A 453 -31.30 -15.57 -13.68
C ASN A 453 -31.44 -16.93 -14.39
N SER A 454 -30.38 -17.48 -14.98
CA SER A 454 -30.45 -18.80 -15.66
C SER A 454 -30.20 -19.97 -14.68
N THR A 455 -29.22 -19.86 -13.80
CA THR A 455 -28.86 -20.91 -12.82
C THR A 455 -29.96 -21.12 -11.77
N ARG A 456 -30.74 -20.08 -11.48
CA ARG A 456 -31.85 -20.10 -10.52
C ARG A 456 -32.96 -21.05 -10.93
N GLU A 457 -33.41 -20.96 -12.17
CA GLU A 457 -34.55 -21.79 -12.63
C GLU A 457 -34.20 -23.29 -12.57
N ASP A 458 -32.97 -23.65 -12.90
CA ASP A 458 -32.49 -25.04 -12.85
C ASP A 458 -32.39 -25.55 -11.41
N LEU A 459 -31.78 -24.77 -10.50
CA LEU A 459 -31.59 -25.16 -9.09
C LEU A 459 -32.89 -25.18 -8.28
N LYS A 460 -33.86 -24.36 -8.64
CA LYS A 460 -35.17 -24.27 -7.96
C LYS A 460 -35.98 -25.57 -8.02
N GLU A 461 -35.73 -26.41 -9.02
CA GLU A 461 -36.42 -27.70 -9.13
C GLU A 461 -35.97 -28.70 -8.07
N TYR A 462 -34.77 -28.51 -7.49
CA TYR A 462 -34.09 -29.46 -6.60
C TYR A 462 -33.88 -28.92 -5.18
N TYR A 463 -33.73 -27.60 -5.01
CA TYR A 463 -33.36 -26.99 -3.74
C TYR A 463 -34.29 -25.81 -3.37
N ASP A 464 -34.39 -25.57 -2.07
CA ASP A 464 -35.00 -24.33 -1.55
C ASP A 464 -34.05 -23.14 -1.75
N LEU A 465 -34.44 -22.20 -2.59
CA LEU A 465 -33.65 -21.02 -2.95
C LEU A 465 -34.13 -19.76 -2.24
N VAL A 466 -33.30 -19.12 -1.46
CA VAL A 466 -33.62 -17.92 -0.68
C VAL A 466 -32.85 -16.71 -1.19
N GLU A 467 -33.55 -15.67 -1.62
CA GLU A 467 -32.92 -14.39 -1.98
C GLU A 467 -32.40 -13.68 -0.73
N VAL A 468 -31.07 -13.44 -0.67
CA VAL A 468 -30.43 -12.67 0.38
C VAL A 468 -30.16 -11.26 -0.12
N ARG A 469 -30.96 -10.30 0.32
CA ARG A 469 -30.84 -8.91 -0.10
C ARG A 469 -29.51 -8.32 0.39
N GLN A 470 -28.71 -7.79 -0.53
CA GLN A 470 -27.40 -7.18 -0.25
C GLN A 470 -27.55 -5.77 0.37
N HIS A 471 -28.29 -5.68 1.46
CA HIS A 471 -28.54 -4.44 2.20
C HIS A 471 -27.97 -4.55 3.62
N SER A 472 -27.40 -3.46 4.11
CA SER A 472 -26.76 -3.39 5.43
C SER A 472 -27.64 -3.93 6.58
N SER A 473 -28.95 -3.61 6.57
CA SER A 473 -29.88 -4.10 7.60
C SER A 473 -30.13 -5.61 7.60
N VAL A 474 -29.91 -6.28 6.45
CA VAL A 474 -30.03 -7.74 6.33
C VAL A 474 -28.74 -8.43 6.68
N LEU A 475 -27.62 -7.90 6.16
CA LEU A 475 -26.31 -8.53 6.30
C LEU A 475 -25.61 -8.21 7.62
N HIS A 476 -26.07 -7.21 8.38
CA HIS A 476 -25.46 -6.83 9.66
C HIS A 476 -25.33 -8.00 10.63
N SER A 477 -26.41 -8.74 10.84
CA SER A 477 -26.46 -9.84 11.81
C SER A 477 -25.50 -10.99 11.46
N PRO A 478 -25.56 -11.60 10.26
CA PRO A 478 -24.64 -12.68 9.91
C PRO A 478 -23.16 -12.23 9.85
N ILE A 479 -22.87 -11.00 9.41
CA ILE A 479 -21.50 -10.45 9.41
C ILE A 479 -20.96 -10.32 10.84
N LYS A 480 -21.78 -9.80 11.77
CA LYS A 480 -21.42 -9.68 13.17
C LYS A 480 -21.17 -11.06 13.80
N TRP A 481 -22.07 -12.00 13.56
CA TRP A 481 -22.00 -13.36 14.07
C TRP A 481 -20.74 -14.10 13.59
N LEU A 482 -20.44 -14.01 12.29
CA LEU A 482 -19.21 -14.57 11.71
C LEU A 482 -17.96 -13.97 12.37
N LYS A 483 -17.90 -12.65 12.55
CA LYS A 483 -16.77 -11.98 13.22
C LYS A 483 -16.59 -12.48 14.64
N GLU A 484 -17.64 -12.61 15.42
CA GLU A 484 -17.62 -13.10 16.79
C GLU A 484 -17.08 -14.54 16.86
N TYR A 485 -17.54 -15.43 15.95
CA TYR A 485 -17.07 -16.81 15.90
C TYR A 485 -15.61 -16.94 15.48
N ILE A 486 -15.13 -16.10 14.56
CA ILE A 486 -13.72 -16.06 14.20
C ILE A 486 -12.86 -15.58 15.39
N LEU A 487 -13.24 -14.46 16.04
CA LEU A 487 -12.50 -13.91 17.16
C LEU A 487 -12.44 -14.88 18.35
N ASN A 488 -13.49 -15.69 18.57
CA ASN A 488 -13.56 -16.70 19.62
C ASN A 488 -12.98 -18.06 19.21
N LYS A 489 -12.39 -18.19 17.98
CA LYS A 489 -11.86 -19.43 17.42
C LYS A 489 -12.91 -20.58 17.33
N LYS A 490 -14.16 -20.19 17.10
CA LYS A 490 -15.31 -21.09 16.92
C LYS A 490 -15.70 -21.25 15.45
N PHE A 491 -15.03 -20.59 14.54
CA PHE A 491 -15.10 -20.78 13.10
C PHE A 491 -14.04 -21.76 12.67
N VAL A 492 -14.34 -22.78 11.86
CA VAL A 492 -13.41 -23.82 11.46
C VAL A 492 -13.47 -24.03 9.95
N TYR A 493 -12.30 -24.05 9.31
CA TYR A 493 -12.15 -24.33 7.88
C TYR A 493 -10.85 -25.11 7.64
N ASN A 494 -10.77 -25.88 6.56
CA ASN A 494 -9.53 -26.51 6.10
C ASN A 494 -8.70 -25.57 5.24
N GLU A 495 -7.47 -25.94 4.91
CA GLU A 495 -6.54 -25.10 4.16
C GLU A 495 -7.16 -24.51 2.89
N ASN A 496 -7.22 -23.20 2.83
CA ASN A 496 -7.75 -22.45 1.69
C ASN A 496 -7.18 -21.03 1.70
N LYS A 497 -6.12 -20.84 0.93
CA LYS A 497 -5.40 -19.57 0.86
C LYS A 497 -6.22 -18.45 0.24
N LEU A 498 -7.09 -18.78 -0.73
CA LEU A 498 -8.00 -17.81 -1.34
C LEU A 498 -9.00 -17.25 -0.32
N LEU A 499 -9.55 -18.13 0.52
CA LEU A 499 -10.48 -17.73 1.57
C LEU A 499 -9.79 -16.80 2.60
N GLU A 500 -8.55 -17.14 3.02
CA GLU A 500 -7.76 -16.29 3.92
C GLU A 500 -7.54 -14.88 3.34
N ILE A 501 -7.19 -14.81 2.05
CA ILE A 501 -6.99 -13.54 1.34
C ILE A 501 -8.31 -12.77 1.23
N ASN A 502 -9.41 -13.43 0.90
CA ASN A 502 -10.73 -12.79 0.85
C ASN A 502 -11.12 -12.18 2.20
N PHE A 503 -10.88 -12.85 3.32
CA PHE A 503 -11.11 -12.29 4.67
C PHE A 503 -10.25 -11.06 4.94
N THR A 504 -8.96 -11.12 4.61
CA THR A 504 -8.04 -10.00 4.84
C THR A 504 -8.31 -8.80 3.94
N ASN A 505 -8.89 -9.01 2.76
CA ASN A 505 -9.32 -7.95 1.85
C ASN A 505 -10.59 -7.24 2.34
N CYS A 506 -11.43 -7.91 3.14
CA CYS A 506 -12.71 -7.37 3.57
C CYS A 506 -12.56 -6.09 4.39
N VAL A 507 -13.25 -5.05 3.94
CA VAL A 507 -13.42 -3.79 4.67
C VAL A 507 -14.84 -3.67 5.15
N GLN A 508 -14.99 -3.55 6.47
CA GLN A 508 -16.28 -3.32 7.14
C GLN A 508 -16.58 -1.83 7.16
N THR A 509 -17.80 -1.46 6.80
CA THR A 509 -18.32 -0.09 6.90
C THR A 509 -19.64 -0.08 7.66
N GLU A 510 -20.03 1.08 8.16
CA GLU A 510 -21.32 1.29 8.85
C GLU A 510 -22.22 2.22 8.02
N ASP A 511 -23.51 1.95 8.02
CA ASP A 511 -24.51 2.87 7.48
C ASP A 511 -24.93 3.92 8.53
N THR A 512 -25.85 4.81 8.16
CA THR A 512 -26.37 5.85 9.06
C THR A 512 -27.13 5.30 10.28
N ASN A 513 -27.56 4.05 10.24
CA ASN A 513 -28.24 3.35 11.34
C ASN A 513 -27.28 2.46 12.15
N LEU A 514 -25.97 2.60 11.96
CA LEU A 514 -24.91 1.83 12.59
C LEU A 514 -24.91 0.33 12.20
N ASN A 515 -25.60 -0.05 11.11
CA ASN A 515 -25.52 -1.41 10.60
C ASN A 515 -24.16 -1.62 9.90
N LYS A 516 -23.45 -2.63 10.33
CA LYS A 516 -22.16 -3.03 9.76
C LYS A 516 -22.36 -3.90 8.53
N TYR A 517 -21.63 -3.63 7.46
CA TYR A 517 -21.65 -4.43 6.24
C TYR A 517 -20.27 -4.46 5.57
N LEU A 518 -20.01 -5.47 4.75
CA LEU A 518 -18.78 -5.59 3.97
C LEU A 518 -18.93 -4.80 2.66
N ASN A 519 -17.98 -3.93 2.38
CA ASN A 519 -18.08 -3.01 1.24
C ASN A 519 -17.13 -3.45 0.11
N LYS A 520 -17.65 -4.09 -0.96
CA LYS A 520 -16.85 -4.53 -2.12
C LYS A 520 -16.01 -3.40 -2.74
N LYS A 521 -16.54 -2.16 -2.82
CA LYS A 521 -15.83 -1.02 -3.44
C LYS A 521 -14.68 -0.45 -2.58
N LYS A 522 -14.75 -0.64 -1.27
CA LYS A 522 -13.72 -0.16 -0.32
C LYS A 522 -12.76 -1.27 0.09
N SER A 523 -13.06 -2.52 -0.23
CA SER A 523 -12.20 -3.67 0.04
C SER A 523 -10.92 -3.62 -0.79
N ASN A 524 -9.84 -4.16 -0.23
CA ASN A 524 -8.50 -4.08 -0.82
C ASN A 524 -8.26 -5.09 -1.96
N GLY A 525 -9.26 -5.89 -2.32
CA GLY A 525 -9.24 -6.92 -3.35
C GLY A 525 -10.54 -7.71 -3.36
N LYS A 526 -10.50 -8.93 -3.91
CA LYS A 526 -11.69 -9.80 -4.01
C LYS A 526 -12.16 -10.26 -2.63
N ILE A 527 -13.49 -10.29 -2.45
CA ILE A 527 -14.16 -10.73 -1.21
C ILE A 527 -15.34 -11.68 -1.50
N ASP A 528 -15.43 -12.20 -2.70
CA ASP A 528 -16.59 -12.96 -3.20
C ASP A 528 -16.84 -14.24 -2.39
N MET A 529 -15.76 -14.93 -1.95
CA MET A 529 -15.87 -16.11 -1.07
C MET A 529 -16.43 -15.76 0.32
N VAL A 530 -16.12 -14.58 0.86
CA VAL A 530 -16.70 -14.13 2.13
C VAL A 530 -18.15 -13.70 1.94
N MET A 531 -18.49 -13.07 0.81
CA MET A 531 -19.87 -12.69 0.51
C MET A 531 -20.76 -13.92 0.32
N SER A 532 -20.30 -14.93 -0.43
CA SER A 532 -21.03 -16.21 -0.55
C SER A 532 -21.21 -16.87 0.82
N MET A 533 -20.18 -16.84 1.68
CA MET A 533 -20.27 -17.37 3.04
C MET A 533 -21.28 -16.62 3.90
N VAL A 534 -21.34 -15.28 3.81
CA VAL A 534 -22.34 -14.47 4.52
C VAL A 534 -23.76 -14.81 4.06
N ASN A 535 -23.98 -15.10 2.75
CA ASN A 535 -25.26 -15.55 2.25
C ASN A 535 -25.68 -16.91 2.85
N ALA A 536 -24.73 -17.86 2.99
CA ALA A 536 -24.98 -19.14 3.66
C ALA A 536 -25.26 -18.96 5.16
N LEU A 537 -24.48 -18.11 5.83
CA LEU A 537 -24.64 -17.82 7.26
C LEU A 537 -25.93 -17.09 7.59
N TYR A 538 -26.46 -16.29 6.68
CA TYR A 538 -27.77 -15.68 6.84
C TYR A 538 -28.86 -16.75 7.03
N LEU A 539 -28.81 -17.84 6.27
CA LEU A 539 -29.76 -18.97 6.40
C LEU A 539 -29.51 -19.79 7.67
N LEU A 540 -28.24 -20.15 7.91
CA LEU A 540 -27.87 -20.91 9.10
C LEU A 540 -28.26 -20.19 10.39
N GLN A 541 -28.07 -18.88 10.46
CA GLN A 541 -28.41 -18.07 11.62
C GLN A 541 -29.92 -18.09 11.95
N GLN A 542 -30.80 -18.15 10.94
CA GLN A 542 -32.24 -18.24 11.15
C GLN A 542 -32.61 -19.50 11.95
N VAL A 543 -31.89 -20.59 11.76
CA VAL A 543 -32.16 -21.86 12.44
C VAL A 543 -31.46 -21.93 13.79
N VAL A 544 -30.17 -21.54 13.87
CA VAL A 544 -29.38 -21.69 15.09
C VAL A 544 -29.76 -20.66 16.16
N VAL A 545 -29.95 -19.39 15.78
CA VAL A 545 -30.14 -18.30 16.75
C VAL A 545 -31.64 -18.05 16.98
N ILE A 546 -32.43 -17.96 15.91
CA ILE A 546 -33.87 -17.64 16.03
C ILE A 546 -34.67 -18.86 16.50
N GLY A 547 -34.31 -20.07 16.04
CA GLY A 547 -34.92 -21.33 16.52
C GLY A 547 -34.72 -21.59 18.02
N GLU A 548 -33.58 -21.14 18.60
CA GLU A 548 -33.35 -21.18 20.05
C GLU A 548 -34.26 -20.20 20.81
N GLU A 549 -34.49 -18.99 20.32
CA GLU A 549 -35.40 -18.02 20.93
C GLU A 549 -36.84 -18.51 20.99
N GLU A 550 -37.33 -19.18 19.95
CA GLU A 550 -38.66 -19.80 19.95
C GLU A 550 -38.75 -20.98 20.93
N SER A 551 -37.69 -21.77 21.10
CA SER A 551 -37.66 -22.88 22.05
C SER A 551 -37.70 -22.41 23.51
N TRP A 552 -37.07 -21.28 23.84
CA TRP A 552 -37.12 -20.65 25.16
C TRP A 552 -38.49 -20.05 25.48
N ALA A 553 -39.17 -19.45 24.47
CA ALA A 553 -40.50 -18.90 24.63
C ALA A 553 -41.55 -19.99 24.93
N VAL A 554 -41.38 -21.20 24.43
CA VAL A 554 -42.28 -22.35 24.70
C VAL A 554 -42.01 -22.99 26.07
N GLN A 555 -40.81 -22.86 26.65
CA GLN A 555 -40.49 -23.36 28.00
C GLN A 555 -40.90 -22.42 29.13
N THR A 556 -41.27 -21.18 28.82
CA THR A 556 -41.68 -20.15 29.80
C THR A 556 -43.20 -19.87 29.80
N CYS A 557 -44.01 -20.66 29.07
CA CYS A 557 -45.48 -20.68 29.12
C CYS A 557 -46.03 -21.92 29.92
#